data_8a8452e4e76a00ebcad4e10a4d359c75
#
_entry.id   8a8452e4e76a00ebcad4e10a4d359c75
#
_cell.length_a   1.000
_cell.length_b   1.000
_cell.length_c   1.000
_cell.angle_alpha   90.00
_cell.angle_beta   90.00
_cell.angle_gamma   90.00
#
_symmetry.space_group_name_H-M   'P 1'
#
loop_
_entity.id
_entity.type
_entity.pdbx_description
1 polymer ?
#
loop_
_entity_poly.entity_id
_entity_poly.type
_entity_poly.pdbx_seq_one_letter_code
_entity_poly.pdbx_strand_id
1 'polypeptide(L)'
;EVNSKSSERVTEARKAVTEFLLINHPLDCPICDQAGECDLQNLSFEHGKSQTRYIEEKRTFEPEDIGPNIQLHMNRCILCQRCVQVADQLTDNRVHGVLDRGDHANISTCISKAIDNEFSGNMIDVCPVGALTDKTFRFKSRVWFNKPYNAHRECTTPGCCGKTTVWMFGGEIQRVTGRKDEYHEVEDVICNTCRFDKKDVNDWVIEGPRVFEKDSVINQNNYTKTEKVIINTEENILLGRAQDRKKISMAEIDYNEKIDGNLIDSNKNG
;
A
#
# COMPACT_ATOMS: atom_id res chain seq x y z
N GLU A 1 7.99 14.79 29.60
CA GLU A 1 8.50 13.46 29.24
C GLU A 1 7.47 12.77 28.36
N VAL A 2 7.89 12.17 27.23
CA VAL A 2 7.04 11.43 26.31
C VAL A 2 7.45 9.97 26.35
N ASN A 3 6.51 9.09 26.74
CA ASN A 3 6.71 7.64 26.80
C ASN A 3 5.90 6.94 25.71
N SER A 4 6.53 6.11 24.90
CA SER A 4 5.88 5.42 23.78
C SER A 4 5.76 3.90 23.95
N LYS A 5 6.78 3.22 24.48
CA LYS A 5 6.79 1.77 24.69
C LYS A 5 7.22 1.35 26.11
N SER A 6 7.53 2.30 26.96
CA SER A 6 8.30 2.09 28.19
C SER A 6 7.47 1.73 29.41
N SER A 7 6.14 1.81 29.36
CA SER A 7 5.31 1.49 30.53
C SER A 7 4.11 0.60 30.17
N GLU A 8 3.70 -0.21 31.13
CA GLU A 8 2.52 -1.07 31.02
C GLU A 8 1.26 -0.25 30.72
N ARG A 9 1.11 0.94 31.33
CA ARG A 9 -0.02 1.84 31.09
C ARG A 9 -0.11 2.27 29.63
N VAL A 10 1.02 2.57 28.97
CA VAL A 10 1.06 2.93 27.54
C VAL A 10 0.70 1.73 26.69
N THR A 11 1.21 0.56 27.03
CA THR A 11 0.90 -0.68 26.30
C THR A 11 -0.60 -1.00 26.37
N GLU A 12 -1.21 -0.90 27.54
CA GLU A 12 -2.66 -1.13 27.71
C GLU A 12 -3.49 -0.05 26.98
N ALA A 13 -3.06 1.21 26.98
CA ALA A 13 -3.73 2.27 26.22
C ALA A 13 -3.70 1.98 24.70
N ARG A 14 -2.56 1.52 24.15
CA ARG A 14 -2.45 1.13 22.74
C ARG A 14 -3.35 -0.05 22.39
N LYS A 15 -3.41 -1.07 23.26
CA LYS A 15 -4.33 -2.20 23.09
C LYS A 15 -5.78 -1.74 23.06
N ALA A 16 -6.17 -0.82 23.95
CA ALA A 16 -7.52 -0.29 23.98
C ALA A 16 -7.88 0.52 22.72
N VAL A 17 -6.95 1.35 22.22
CA VAL A 17 -7.16 2.10 20.97
C VAL A 17 -7.27 1.16 19.77
N THR A 18 -6.41 0.14 19.68
CA THR A 18 -6.47 -0.85 18.61
C THR A 18 -7.80 -1.63 18.66
N GLU A 19 -8.23 -2.05 19.85
CA GLU A 19 -9.53 -2.70 20.04
C GLU A 19 -10.68 -1.80 19.59
N PHE A 20 -10.64 -0.51 19.94
CA PHE A 20 -11.63 0.47 19.52
C PHE A 20 -11.73 0.60 17.99
N LEU A 21 -10.59 0.66 17.27
CA LEU A 21 -10.57 0.70 15.81
C LEU A 21 -11.15 -0.58 15.16
N LEU A 22 -11.05 -1.71 15.86
CA LEU A 22 -11.51 -3.02 15.37
C LEU A 22 -12.99 -3.33 15.70
N ILE A 23 -13.66 -2.55 16.54
CA ILE A 23 -15.06 -2.82 16.97
C ILE A 23 -15.95 -3.05 15.76
N ASN A 24 -15.99 -2.11 14.81
CA ASN A 24 -16.81 -2.17 13.61
C ASN A 24 -16.06 -2.70 12.37
N HIS A 25 -14.75 -2.90 12.48
CA HIS A 25 -13.95 -3.36 11.34
C HIS A 25 -14.31 -4.81 10.97
N PRO A 26 -14.65 -5.12 9.69
CA PRO A 26 -15.02 -6.46 9.28
C PRO A 26 -13.82 -7.41 9.26
N LEU A 27 -14.06 -8.71 9.36
CA LEU A 27 -13.03 -9.75 9.24
C LEU A 27 -12.75 -10.10 7.77
N ASP A 28 -12.56 -9.08 6.95
CA ASP A 28 -12.44 -9.16 5.50
C ASP A 28 -11.01 -9.36 4.99
N CYS A 29 -10.01 -9.50 5.87
CA CYS A 29 -8.60 -9.63 5.43
C CYS A 29 -8.40 -10.67 4.33
N PRO A 30 -9.07 -11.85 4.33
CA PRO A 30 -8.92 -12.83 3.27
C PRO A 30 -9.37 -12.35 1.88
N ILE A 31 -10.28 -11.38 1.81
CA ILE A 31 -10.85 -10.83 0.57
C ILE A 31 -10.48 -9.34 0.36
N CYS A 32 -9.72 -8.75 1.26
CA CYS A 32 -9.33 -7.35 1.21
C CYS A 32 -8.04 -7.18 0.41
N ASP A 33 -8.03 -6.29 -0.59
CA ASP A 33 -6.85 -6.05 -1.42
C ASP A 33 -5.70 -5.34 -0.69
N GLN A 34 -5.98 -4.74 0.47
CA GLN A 34 -4.96 -4.13 1.35
C GLN A 34 -4.25 -5.15 2.26
N ALA A 35 -4.72 -6.41 2.31
CA ALA A 35 -4.09 -7.42 3.17
C ALA A 35 -2.61 -7.62 2.81
N GLY A 36 -1.76 -7.64 3.84
CA GLY A 36 -0.31 -7.74 3.70
C GLY A 36 0.43 -6.40 3.65
N GLU A 37 -0.28 -5.28 3.47
CA GLU A 37 0.26 -3.93 3.51
C GLU A 37 -0.65 -2.96 4.31
N CYS A 38 -1.49 -3.48 5.17
CA CYS A 38 -2.48 -2.72 5.94
C CYS A 38 -1.90 -2.28 7.28
N ASP A 39 -1.88 -0.96 7.53
CA ASP A 39 -1.37 -0.40 8.79
C ASP A 39 -2.17 -0.89 10.00
N LEU A 40 -3.50 -1.00 9.89
CA LEU A 40 -4.34 -1.52 10.96
C LEU A 40 -4.04 -2.99 11.27
N GLN A 41 -3.75 -3.80 10.25
CA GLN A 41 -3.35 -5.19 10.42
C GLN A 41 -2.01 -5.28 11.17
N ASN A 42 -1.02 -4.47 10.80
CA ASN A 42 0.27 -4.41 11.47
C ASN A 42 0.14 -3.97 12.92
N LEU A 43 -0.63 -2.90 13.18
CA LEU A 43 -0.91 -2.42 14.55
C LEU A 43 -1.66 -3.46 15.37
N SER A 44 -2.58 -4.21 14.76
CA SER A 44 -3.30 -5.29 15.44
C SER A 44 -2.38 -6.44 15.86
N PHE A 45 -1.39 -6.79 15.04
CA PHE A 45 -0.37 -7.77 15.40
C PHE A 45 0.56 -7.27 16.50
N GLU A 46 0.98 -6.01 16.45
CA GLU A 46 1.95 -5.46 17.41
C GLU A 46 1.29 -5.16 18.77
N HIS A 47 0.07 -4.64 18.76
CA HIS A 47 -0.57 -4.08 19.97
C HIS A 47 -1.96 -4.65 20.25
N GLY A 48 -2.53 -5.43 19.35
CA GLY A 48 -3.89 -5.94 19.50
C GLY A 48 -4.04 -7.07 20.52
N LYS A 49 -5.28 -7.52 20.68
CA LYS A 49 -5.64 -8.70 21.47
C LYS A 49 -6.20 -9.77 20.53
N SER A 50 -6.04 -11.03 20.91
CA SER A 50 -6.59 -12.17 20.14
C SER A 50 -8.11 -12.29 20.25
N GLN A 51 -8.73 -11.64 21.21
CA GLN A 51 -10.16 -11.70 21.47
C GLN A 51 -10.74 -10.31 21.66
N THR A 52 -11.96 -10.12 21.18
CA THR A 52 -12.75 -8.92 21.43
C THR A 52 -13.66 -9.10 22.65
N ARG A 53 -13.92 -8.01 23.35
CA ARG A 53 -14.91 -7.94 24.44
C ARG A 53 -16.31 -7.56 23.95
N TYR A 54 -16.42 -7.14 22.68
CA TYR A 54 -17.66 -6.65 22.08
C TYR A 54 -18.41 -7.82 21.46
N ILE A 55 -19.69 -7.88 21.76
CA ILE A 55 -20.62 -8.92 21.29
C ILE A 55 -21.72 -8.34 20.38
N GLU A 56 -21.79 -7.02 20.29
CA GLU A 56 -22.76 -6.31 19.47
C GLU A 56 -22.45 -6.53 17.97
N GLU A 57 -23.50 -6.44 17.17
CA GLU A 57 -23.39 -6.52 15.72
C GLU A 57 -22.55 -5.36 15.18
N LYS A 58 -21.69 -5.68 14.20
CA LYS A 58 -20.89 -4.66 13.53
C LYS A 58 -21.78 -3.81 12.64
N ARG A 59 -21.52 -2.50 12.68
CA ARG A 59 -22.13 -1.54 11.78
C ARG A 59 -21.85 -1.90 10.32
N THR A 60 -22.86 -1.78 9.46
CA THR A 60 -22.74 -2.01 8.02
C THR A 60 -23.22 -0.80 7.23
N PHE A 61 -22.56 -0.54 6.12
CA PHE A 61 -22.92 0.46 5.15
C PHE A 61 -23.19 -0.21 3.82
N GLU A 62 -24.17 0.31 3.08
CA GLU A 62 -24.40 -0.10 1.71
C GLU A 62 -23.22 0.27 0.80
N PRO A 63 -22.92 -0.55 -0.22
CA PRO A 63 -21.89 -0.24 -1.18
C PRO A 63 -22.20 1.06 -1.94
N GLU A 64 -21.22 1.96 -2.02
CA GLU A 64 -21.34 3.20 -2.79
C GLU A 64 -20.35 3.19 -3.95
N ASP A 65 -20.81 3.55 -5.14
CA ASP A 65 -19.94 3.76 -6.30
C ASP A 65 -19.46 5.21 -6.33
N ILE A 66 -18.17 5.39 -6.09
CA ILE A 66 -17.52 6.71 -6.05
C ILE A 66 -16.77 7.05 -7.35
N GLY A 67 -16.88 6.23 -8.38
CA GLY A 67 -16.24 6.48 -9.68
C GLY A 67 -15.58 5.25 -10.31
N PRO A 68 -14.99 5.40 -11.50
CA PRO A 68 -14.54 4.27 -12.32
C PRO A 68 -13.31 3.55 -11.75
N ASN A 69 -12.42 4.26 -11.07
CA ASN A 69 -11.08 3.77 -10.75
C ASN A 69 -10.94 3.30 -9.31
N ILE A 70 -11.72 3.89 -8.39
CA ILE A 70 -11.57 3.67 -6.95
C ILE A 70 -12.78 2.92 -6.41
N GLN A 71 -12.51 1.86 -5.65
CA GLN A 71 -13.52 1.14 -4.90
C GLN A 71 -13.56 1.65 -3.47
N LEU A 72 -14.71 2.07 -2.99
CA LEU A 72 -14.96 2.37 -1.58
C LEU A 72 -15.62 1.18 -0.89
N HIS A 73 -15.02 0.74 0.21
CA HIS A 73 -15.59 -0.20 1.17
C HIS A 73 -15.71 0.49 2.52
N MET A 74 -16.84 1.16 2.74
CA MET A 74 -17.03 1.99 3.93
C MET A 74 -16.96 1.19 5.23
N ASN A 75 -17.37 -0.07 5.23
CA ASN A 75 -17.26 -0.95 6.40
C ASN A 75 -15.82 -1.14 6.89
N ARG A 76 -14.81 -0.98 6.02
CA ARG A 76 -13.39 -1.08 6.36
C ARG A 76 -12.78 0.25 6.77
N CYS A 77 -13.50 1.34 6.60
CA CYS A 77 -13.01 2.68 6.92
C CYS A 77 -12.87 2.89 8.44
N ILE A 78 -11.76 3.50 8.85
CA ILE A 78 -11.51 3.87 10.25
C ILE A 78 -11.70 5.37 10.51
N LEU A 79 -12.30 6.09 9.57
CA LEU A 79 -12.59 7.53 9.64
C LEU A 79 -11.37 8.42 9.93
N CYS A 80 -10.20 8.04 9.46
CA CYS A 80 -8.96 8.80 9.65
C CYS A 80 -8.89 10.11 8.84
N GLN A 81 -9.77 10.29 7.86
CA GLN A 81 -9.92 11.47 6.99
C GLN A 81 -8.69 11.80 6.10
N ARG A 82 -7.69 10.93 6.01
CA ARG A 82 -6.51 11.16 5.15
C ARG A 82 -6.91 11.42 3.69
N CYS A 83 -7.85 10.65 3.16
CA CYS A 83 -8.36 10.83 1.79
C CYS A 83 -9.02 12.19 1.57
N VAL A 84 -9.74 12.72 2.56
CA VAL A 84 -10.37 14.04 2.51
C VAL A 84 -9.30 15.12 2.48
N GLN A 85 -8.27 15.01 3.32
CA GLN A 85 -7.16 15.96 3.35
C GLN A 85 -6.36 15.97 2.05
N VAL A 86 -6.08 14.81 1.47
CA VAL A 86 -5.40 14.71 0.17
C VAL A 86 -6.25 15.34 -0.93
N ALA A 87 -7.57 15.10 -0.93
CA ALA A 87 -8.45 15.73 -1.91
C ALA A 87 -8.44 17.25 -1.78
N ASP A 88 -8.45 17.79 -0.57
CA ASP A 88 -8.35 19.24 -0.34
C ASP A 88 -7.04 19.85 -0.85
N GLN A 89 -5.95 19.10 -0.79
CA GLN A 89 -4.63 19.58 -1.22
C GLN A 89 -4.42 19.44 -2.73
N LEU A 90 -4.99 18.41 -3.35
CA LEU A 90 -4.77 18.09 -4.76
C LEU A 90 -5.87 18.60 -5.70
N THR A 91 -7.00 18.97 -5.18
CA THR A 91 -8.15 19.35 -6.00
C THR A 91 -8.83 20.60 -5.46
N ASP A 92 -9.15 21.53 -6.36
CA ASP A 92 -9.95 22.71 -6.00
C ASP A 92 -11.43 22.37 -5.75
N ASN A 93 -11.82 21.12 -6.02
CA ASN A 93 -13.18 20.63 -5.92
C ASN A 93 -13.26 19.43 -4.98
N ARG A 94 -13.61 19.67 -3.75
CA ARG A 94 -13.91 18.62 -2.80
C ARG A 94 -15.20 17.90 -3.21
N VAL A 95 -15.08 16.67 -3.71
CA VAL A 95 -16.23 15.87 -4.13
C VAL A 95 -16.72 14.96 -3.00
N HIS A 96 -15.83 14.55 -2.10
CA HIS A 96 -16.13 13.66 -0.97
C HIS A 96 -15.75 14.29 0.37
N GLY A 97 -16.36 13.80 1.42
CA GLY A 97 -16.12 14.28 2.78
C GLY A 97 -16.72 13.37 3.81
N VAL A 98 -16.70 13.81 5.07
CA VAL A 98 -17.40 13.13 6.15
C VAL A 98 -18.84 13.60 6.14
N LEU A 99 -19.74 12.65 6.00
CA LEU A 99 -21.18 12.86 6.16
C LEU A 99 -21.64 12.26 7.49
N ASP A 100 -22.72 12.80 8.03
CA ASP A 100 -23.30 12.40 9.29
C ASP A 100 -22.36 12.58 10.50
N ARG A 101 -22.71 12.01 11.63
CA ARG A 101 -21.96 12.12 12.89
C ARG A 101 -22.14 10.90 13.78
N GLY A 102 -21.24 10.76 14.76
CA GLY A 102 -21.27 9.65 15.69
C GLY A 102 -21.01 8.33 14.99
N ASP A 103 -21.80 7.32 15.31
CA ASP A 103 -21.72 5.98 14.74
C ASP A 103 -22.20 5.89 13.30
N HIS A 104 -22.99 6.87 12.81
CA HIS A 104 -23.43 6.97 11.42
C HIS A 104 -22.43 7.70 10.51
N ALA A 105 -21.38 8.31 11.09
CA ALA A 105 -20.37 9.02 10.30
C ALA A 105 -19.76 8.12 9.23
N ASN A 106 -19.71 8.63 8.00
CA ASN A 106 -19.17 7.90 6.85
C ASN A 106 -18.41 8.85 5.91
N ILE A 107 -17.54 8.27 5.12
CA ILE A 107 -16.91 8.94 3.98
C ILE A 107 -17.76 8.64 2.75
N SER A 108 -18.29 9.67 2.14
CA SER A 108 -19.15 9.53 0.97
C SER A 108 -18.98 10.73 0.04
N THR A 109 -19.53 10.63 -1.15
CA THR A 109 -19.51 11.73 -2.13
C THR A 109 -20.75 12.61 -1.98
N CYS A 110 -20.55 13.90 -2.22
CA CYS A 110 -21.66 14.84 -2.19
C CYS A 110 -22.56 14.60 -3.41
N ILE A 111 -23.84 14.31 -3.16
CA ILE A 111 -24.89 14.14 -4.19
C ILE A 111 -24.53 13.00 -5.18
N SER A 112 -23.93 11.90 -4.70
CA SER A 112 -23.54 10.74 -5.53
C SER A 112 -22.67 11.12 -6.75
N LYS A 113 -21.89 12.19 -6.63
CA LYS A 113 -20.99 12.64 -7.68
C LYS A 113 -19.75 11.77 -7.73
N ALA A 114 -19.39 11.27 -8.91
CA ALA A 114 -18.15 10.49 -9.06
C ALA A 114 -16.91 11.34 -8.80
N ILE A 115 -15.89 10.71 -8.23
CA ILE A 115 -14.56 11.30 -8.07
C ILE A 115 -13.82 11.09 -9.38
N ASP A 116 -13.77 12.12 -10.21
CA ASP A 116 -13.23 12.10 -11.57
C ASP A 116 -11.93 12.91 -11.74
N ASN A 117 -11.39 13.46 -10.65
CA ASN A 117 -10.14 14.22 -10.71
C ASN A 117 -8.97 13.33 -11.15
N GLU A 118 -8.08 13.89 -11.96
CA GLU A 118 -6.90 13.20 -12.55
C GLU A 118 -5.90 12.65 -11.52
N PHE A 119 -5.93 13.15 -10.29
CA PHE A 119 -5.06 12.72 -9.19
C PHE A 119 -5.80 11.95 -8.10
N SER A 120 -7.06 11.61 -8.32
CA SER A 120 -7.90 10.92 -7.34
C SER A 120 -7.31 9.59 -6.85
N GLY A 121 -6.57 8.88 -7.70
CA GLY A 121 -5.91 7.62 -7.36
C GLY A 121 -4.94 7.72 -6.17
N ASN A 122 -4.38 8.91 -5.87
CA ASN A 122 -3.47 9.09 -4.74
C ASN A 122 -4.16 8.89 -3.38
N MET A 123 -5.48 8.98 -3.32
CA MET A 123 -6.24 8.66 -2.10
C MET A 123 -6.12 7.18 -1.70
N ILE A 124 -5.85 6.29 -2.65
CA ILE A 124 -5.61 4.87 -2.36
C ILE A 124 -4.31 4.71 -1.58
N ASP A 125 -3.25 5.41 -1.98
CA ASP A 125 -1.92 5.28 -1.38
C ASP A 125 -1.85 5.79 0.06
N VAL A 126 -2.67 6.77 0.41
CA VAL A 126 -2.73 7.35 1.76
C VAL A 126 -3.74 6.66 2.66
N CYS A 127 -4.59 5.78 2.12
CA CYS A 127 -5.55 5.05 2.92
C CYS A 127 -4.84 3.94 3.71
N PRO A 128 -4.86 3.98 5.07
CA PRO A 128 -4.14 3.02 5.90
C PRO A 128 -4.79 1.64 5.95
N VAL A 129 -5.98 1.50 5.38
CA VAL A 129 -6.78 0.27 5.39
C VAL A 129 -7.39 0.01 4.02
N GLY A 130 -8.01 -1.14 3.82
CA GLY A 130 -8.65 -1.52 2.55
C GLY A 130 -10.01 -0.88 2.29
N ALA A 131 -10.22 0.35 2.78
CA ALA A 131 -11.44 1.10 2.49
C ALA A 131 -11.43 1.71 1.09
N LEU A 132 -10.30 2.25 0.65
CA LEU A 132 -10.10 2.73 -0.73
C LEU A 132 -9.10 1.81 -1.42
N THR A 133 -9.54 1.19 -2.51
CA THR A 133 -8.72 0.23 -3.26
C THR A 133 -8.83 0.46 -4.77
N ASP A 134 -7.84 -0.02 -5.49
CA ASP A 134 -7.76 0.07 -6.95
C ASP A 134 -8.72 -0.94 -7.61
N LYS A 135 -9.74 -0.46 -8.31
CA LYS A 135 -10.67 -1.32 -9.07
C LYS A 135 -9.96 -2.15 -10.13
N THR A 136 -8.88 -1.65 -10.72
CA THR A 136 -8.15 -2.34 -11.78
C THR A 136 -7.26 -3.46 -11.26
N PHE A 137 -6.91 -3.44 -9.97
CA PHE A 137 -6.14 -4.48 -9.29
C PHE A 137 -7.02 -5.48 -8.54
N ARG A 138 -8.25 -5.10 -8.20
CA ARG A 138 -9.16 -5.89 -7.38
C ARG A 138 -9.27 -7.33 -7.87
N PHE A 139 -9.02 -8.29 -6.98
CA PHE A 139 -9.08 -9.75 -7.21
C PHE A 139 -8.13 -10.30 -8.27
N LYS A 140 -7.16 -9.53 -8.76
CA LYS A 140 -6.16 -10.02 -9.71
C LYS A 140 -5.07 -10.83 -9.03
N SER A 141 -4.52 -10.29 -7.95
CA SER A 141 -3.39 -10.88 -7.25
C SER A 141 -3.36 -10.43 -5.79
N ARG A 142 -2.67 -11.16 -4.94
CA ARG A 142 -2.37 -10.73 -3.59
C ARG A 142 -1.05 -9.98 -3.56
N VAL A 143 -0.95 -8.98 -2.67
CA VAL A 143 0.20 -8.08 -2.58
C VAL A 143 1.52 -8.86 -2.43
N TRP A 144 1.55 -9.88 -1.59
CA TRP A 144 2.75 -10.70 -1.32
C TRP A 144 3.20 -11.59 -2.49
N PHE A 145 2.40 -11.76 -3.52
CA PHE A 145 2.82 -12.44 -4.75
C PHE A 145 3.45 -11.48 -5.76
N ASN A 146 3.28 -10.17 -5.56
CA ASN A 146 3.80 -9.15 -6.46
C ASN A 146 5.15 -8.66 -5.95
N LYS A 147 6.08 -8.49 -6.86
CA LYS A 147 7.38 -7.87 -6.58
C LYS A 147 7.31 -6.38 -6.89
N PRO A 148 7.60 -5.49 -5.93
CA PRO A 148 7.62 -4.06 -6.15
C PRO A 148 8.96 -3.61 -6.75
N TYR A 149 8.91 -2.84 -7.83
CA TYR A 149 10.06 -2.20 -8.44
C TYR A 149 9.84 -0.69 -8.50
N ASN A 150 10.86 0.09 -8.17
CA ASN A 150 10.85 1.51 -8.44
C ASN A 150 11.02 1.75 -9.93
N ALA A 151 10.19 2.63 -10.47
CA ALA A 151 10.17 2.94 -11.88
C ALA A 151 9.82 4.42 -12.11
N HIS A 152 10.21 4.94 -13.27
CA HIS A 152 9.80 6.26 -13.70
C HIS A 152 9.46 6.28 -15.19
N ARG A 153 8.76 7.32 -15.59
CA ARG A 153 8.48 7.66 -16.99
C ARG A 153 8.31 9.16 -17.14
N GLU A 154 8.53 9.65 -18.35
CA GLU A 154 8.08 10.99 -18.70
C GLU A 154 6.56 11.00 -18.82
N CYS A 155 5.91 11.85 -18.03
CA CYS A 155 4.47 12.01 -18.04
C CYS A 155 4.09 13.37 -18.62
N THR A 156 3.09 13.38 -19.50
CA THR A 156 2.60 14.60 -20.13
C THR A 156 1.56 15.33 -19.28
N THR A 157 1.04 14.68 -18.23
CA THR A 157 0.05 15.30 -17.33
C THR A 157 0.74 16.32 -16.43
N PRO A 158 0.35 17.60 -16.46
CA PRO A 158 0.92 18.63 -15.60
C PRO A 158 0.75 18.27 -14.12
N GLY A 159 1.81 18.41 -13.33
CA GLY A 159 1.83 18.09 -11.91
C GLY A 159 2.05 16.62 -11.55
N CYS A 160 2.14 15.71 -12.54
CA CYS A 160 2.51 14.32 -12.30
C CYS A 160 4.03 14.18 -12.23
N CYS A 161 4.55 13.59 -11.15
CA CYS A 161 6.00 13.38 -10.98
C CYS A 161 6.57 12.29 -11.91
N GLY A 162 5.73 11.40 -12.44
CA GLY A 162 6.15 10.26 -13.25
C GLY A 162 6.93 9.18 -12.51
N LYS A 163 7.19 9.33 -11.20
CA LYS A 163 7.91 8.38 -10.35
C LYS A 163 6.92 7.48 -9.62
N THR A 164 7.11 6.17 -9.72
CA THR A 164 6.15 5.18 -9.23
C THR A 164 6.83 3.97 -8.65
N THR A 165 6.04 3.13 -7.99
CA THR A 165 6.37 1.73 -7.74
C THR A 165 5.46 0.86 -8.60
N VAL A 166 6.03 0.06 -9.48
CA VAL A 166 5.31 -0.92 -10.29
C VAL A 166 5.35 -2.28 -9.60
N TRP A 167 4.20 -2.93 -9.51
CA TRP A 167 4.04 -4.21 -8.82
C TRP A 167 3.85 -5.31 -9.86
N MET A 168 4.81 -6.21 -9.93
CA MET A 168 4.89 -7.21 -10.99
C MET A 168 4.63 -8.62 -10.47
N PHE A 169 3.83 -9.37 -11.21
CA PHE A 169 3.61 -10.79 -11.01
C PHE A 169 3.53 -11.49 -12.36
N GLY A 170 4.26 -12.58 -12.51
CA GLY A 170 4.24 -13.33 -13.75
C GLY A 170 4.85 -12.63 -14.96
N GLY A 171 5.59 -11.54 -14.77
CA GLY A 171 6.16 -10.73 -15.87
C GLY A 171 5.22 -9.61 -16.34
N GLU A 172 4.09 -9.42 -15.67
CA GLU A 172 3.10 -8.40 -15.98
C GLU A 172 2.96 -7.40 -14.83
N ILE A 173 2.70 -6.14 -15.14
CA ILE A 173 2.37 -5.13 -14.15
C ILE A 173 0.93 -5.32 -13.70
N GLN A 174 0.75 -5.67 -12.45
CA GLN A 174 -0.58 -5.87 -11.85
C GLN A 174 -1.18 -4.55 -11.36
N ARG A 175 -0.36 -3.72 -10.70
CA ARG A 175 -0.75 -2.38 -10.24
C ARG A 175 0.43 -1.42 -10.26
N VAL A 176 0.12 -0.13 -10.23
CA VAL A 176 1.08 0.97 -10.08
C VAL A 176 0.64 1.82 -8.89
N THR A 177 1.56 2.15 -8.00
CA THR A 177 1.32 2.97 -6.82
C THR A 177 2.27 4.17 -6.79
N GLY A 178 1.96 5.18 -6.00
CA GLY A 178 2.91 6.23 -5.68
C GLY A 178 4.18 5.63 -5.06
N ARG A 179 5.31 6.29 -5.28
CA ARG A 179 6.55 5.92 -4.61
C ARG A 179 6.43 6.27 -3.13
N LYS A 180 6.85 5.36 -2.28
CA LYS A 180 6.90 5.58 -0.83
C LYS A 180 8.36 5.65 -0.39
N ASP A 181 8.62 6.52 0.58
CA ASP A 181 9.91 6.65 1.25
C ASP A 181 10.16 5.50 2.26
N GLU A 182 11.27 5.60 2.98
CA GLU A 182 11.67 4.64 4.02
C GLU A 182 10.70 4.58 5.21
N TYR A 183 9.86 5.59 5.39
CA TYR A 183 8.81 5.66 6.42
C TYR A 183 7.46 5.17 5.92
N HIS A 184 7.38 4.65 4.71
CA HIS A 184 6.15 4.25 4.01
C HIS A 184 5.21 5.42 3.69
N GLU A 185 5.70 6.65 3.75
CA GLU A 185 4.95 7.83 3.33
C GLU A 185 5.10 8.04 1.81
N VAL A 186 4.05 8.54 1.18
CA VAL A 186 4.05 8.82 -0.27
C VAL A 186 4.94 10.01 -0.55
N GLU A 187 5.98 9.82 -1.38
CA GLU A 187 6.93 10.88 -1.72
C GLU A 187 6.31 11.97 -2.60
N ASP A 188 5.47 11.56 -3.58
CA ASP A 188 4.97 12.47 -4.58
C ASP A 188 3.68 11.94 -5.23
N VAL A 189 3.00 12.79 -6.01
CA VAL A 189 1.72 12.48 -6.62
C VAL A 189 1.85 11.97 -8.04
N ILE A 190 1.03 11.01 -8.42
CA ILE A 190 0.94 10.44 -9.76
C ILE A 190 -0.47 10.60 -10.33
N CYS A 191 -0.57 10.82 -11.63
CA CYS A 191 -1.87 10.93 -12.29
C CYS A 191 -2.53 9.55 -12.49
N ASN A 192 -3.85 9.59 -12.71
CA ASN A 192 -4.65 8.38 -12.95
C ASN A 192 -4.19 7.61 -14.19
N THR A 193 -3.78 8.29 -15.24
CA THR A 193 -3.22 7.66 -16.46
C THR A 193 -2.00 6.81 -16.13
N CYS A 194 -1.05 7.33 -15.33
CA CYS A 194 0.10 6.55 -14.90
C CYS A 194 -0.32 5.36 -14.02
N ARG A 195 -1.30 5.55 -13.16
CA ARG A 195 -1.73 4.54 -12.20
C ARG A 195 -2.54 3.41 -12.83
N PHE A 196 -3.53 3.74 -13.64
CA PHE A 196 -4.54 2.78 -14.08
C PHE A 196 -4.33 2.28 -15.52
N ASP A 197 -3.83 3.14 -16.41
CA ASP A 197 -3.77 2.84 -17.83
C ASP A 197 -2.41 2.27 -18.26
N LYS A 198 -1.32 2.70 -17.60
CA LYS A 198 0.03 2.29 -17.95
C LYS A 198 0.44 0.99 -17.26
N LYS A 199 0.02 -0.14 -17.85
CA LYS A 199 0.28 -1.50 -17.36
C LYS A 199 1.27 -2.29 -18.25
N ASP A 200 1.78 -1.69 -19.33
CA ASP A 200 2.85 -2.30 -20.13
C ASP A 200 4.21 -1.98 -19.51
N VAL A 201 5.08 -2.98 -19.42
CA VAL A 201 6.45 -2.81 -18.93
C VAL A 201 7.24 -1.82 -19.77
N ASN A 202 6.96 -1.76 -21.06
CA ASN A 202 7.62 -0.83 -21.99
C ASN A 202 7.25 0.65 -21.75
N ASP A 203 6.19 0.93 -21.00
CA ASP A 203 5.84 2.30 -20.60
C ASP A 203 6.77 2.86 -19.51
N TRP A 204 7.62 2.02 -18.91
CA TRP A 204 8.37 2.34 -17.70
C TRP A 204 9.86 2.10 -17.85
N VAL A 205 10.67 2.98 -17.28
CA VAL A 205 12.08 2.74 -16.99
C VAL A 205 12.18 2.19 -15.57
N ILE A 206 12.52 0.91 -15.41
CA ILE A 206 12.62 0.25 -14.13
C ILE A 206 14.00 0.52 -13.53
N GLU A 207 14.03 1.13 -12.35
CA GLU A 207 15.25 1.51 -11.64
C GLU A 207 15.84 0.36 -10.82
N GLY A 208 14.98 -0.51 -10.29
CA GLY A 208 15.37 -1.66 -9.48
C GLY A 208 14.30 -2.07 -8.46
N PRO A 209 14.55 -3.13 -7.70
CA PRO A 209 13.64 -3.56 -6.65
C PRO A 209 13.44 -2.45 -5.62
N ARG A 210 12.19 -2.29 -5.16
CA ARG A 210 11.90 -1.41 -4.03
C ARG A 210 12.34 -2.10 -2.75
N VAL A 211 13.24 -1.48 -2.03
CA VAL A 211 13.77 -2.00 -0.78
C VAL A 211 13.61 -0.96 0.31
N PHE A 212 13.06 -1.38 1.45
CA PHE A 212 12.96 -0.58 2.67
C PHE A 212 13.69 -1.25 3.82
N GLU A 213 14.28 -0.48 4.70
CA GLU A 213 14.98 -0.99 5.89
C GLU A 213 14.03 -1.70 6.88
N LYS A 214 12.72 -1.52 6.76
CA LYS A 214 11.71 -2.04 7.70
C LYS A 214 10.56 -2.72 6.97
N ASP A 215 10.86 -3.58 6.01
CA ASP A 215 9.82 -4.15 5.15
C ASP A 215 8.91 -5.19 5.82
N SER A 216 9.20 -5.61 7.01
CA SER A 216 8.27 -6.47 7.72
C SER A 216 8.55 -6.49 9.22
N VAL A 217 7.52 -6.37 10.01
CA VAL A 217 7.56 -6.58 11.45
C VAL A 217 8.02 -8.02 11.78
N ILE A 218 7.76 -8.97 10.88
CA ILE A 218 8.06 -10.38 11.04
C ILE A 218 9.54 -10.67 10.72
N ASN A 219 10.18 -9.89 9.86
CA ASN A 219 11.53 -10.12 9.37
C ASN A 219 12.52 -8.98 9.63
N GLN A 220 12.29 -8.16 10.65
CA GLN A 220 13.21 -7.07 10.98
C GLN A 220 14.67 -7.52 11.17
N ASN A 221 14.89 -8.76 11.58
CA ASN A 221 16.22 -9.32 11.78
C ASN A 221 16.86 -9.86 10.48
N ASN A 222 16.06 -10.06 9.44
CA ASN A 222 16.52 -10.58 8.14
C ASN A 222 16.54 -9.50 7.07
N TYR A 223 16.24 -8.26 7.46
CA TYR A 223 16.26 -7.15 6.54
C TYR A 223 17.69 -6.63 6.39
N THR A 224 18.19 -6.78 5.22
CA THR A 224 19.55 -6.35 4.87
C THR A 224 19.45 -5.20 3.89
N LYS A 225 20.19 -4.12 4.18
CA LYS A 225 20.42 -3.01 3.25
C LYS A 225 21.02 -3.56 1.98
N THR A 226 20.25 -3.54 0.92
CA THR A 226 20.84 -3.77 -0.37
C THR A 226 21.55 -2.51 -0.83
N GLU A 227 22.80 -2.65 -1.11
CA GLU A 227 23.43 -1.75 -2.05
C GLU A 227 22.69 -1.85 -3.37
N LYS A 228 22.39 -0.71 -3.97
CA LYS A 228 21.63 -0.60 -5.21
C LYS A 228 22.12 -1.61 -6.24
N VAL A 229 21.32 -2.59 -6.55
CA VAL A 229 21.51 -3.33 -7.78
C VAL A 229 21.13 -2.38 -8.91
N ILE A 230 22.12 -1.72 -9.48
CA ILE A 230 21.93 -0.89 -10.67
C ILE A 230 21.75 -1.86 -11.81
N ILE A 231 20.51 -2.18 -12.10
CA ILE A 231 20.17 -2.93 -13.29
C ILE A 231 20.29 -1.95 -14.45
N ASN A 232 21.05 -2.31 -15.46
CA ASN A 232 21.19 -1.52 -16.66
C ASN A 232 19.81 -1.24 -17.28
N THR A 233 19.59 -0.05 -17.79
CA THR A 233 18.30 0.40 -18.31
C THR A 233 17.73 -0.51 -19.40
N GLU A 234 18.60 -1.08 -20.26
CA GLU A 234 18.19 -2.02 -21.30
C GLU A 234 17.76 -3.38 -20.71
N GLU A 235 18.38 -3.82 -19.61
CA GLU A 235 17.99 -5.03 -18.91
C GLU A 235 16.72 -4.82 -18.09
N ASN A 236 16.46 -3.60 -17.60
CA ASN A 236 15.27 -3.27 -16.83
C ASN A 236 13.97 -3.49 -17.61
N ILE A 237 13.97 -3.20 -18.91
CA ILE A 237 12.83 -3.45 -19.80
C ILE A 237 12.56 -4.96 -19.91
N LEU A 238 13.60 -5.77 -19.81
CA LEU A 238 13.54 -7.22 -19.91
C LEU A 238 13.05 -7.89 -18.61
N LEU A 239 13.15 -7.21 -17.46
CA LEU A 239 12.74 -7.76 -16.17
C LEU A 239 11.25 -8.14 -16.10
N GLY A 240 10.42 -7.47 -16.90
CA GLY A 240 9.00 -7.80 -17.04
C GLY A 240 8.71 -9.01 -17.91
N ARG A 241 9.66 -9.47 -18.71
CA ARG A 241 9.42 -10.54 -19.67
C ARG A 241 9.68 -11.91 -19.04
N ALA A 242 8.78 -12.85 -19.28
CA ALA A 242 8.87 -14.20 -18.74
C ALA A 242 10.19 -14.92 -19.13
N GLN A 243 10.77 -14.56 -20.29
CA GLN A 243 12.02 -15.11 -20.83
C GLN A 243 13.25 -14.73 -20.02
N ASP A 244 13.20 -13.61 -19.27
CA ASP A 244 14.33 -13.07 -18.53
C ASP A 244 14.27 -13.33 -17.01
N ARG A 245 13.28 -14.11 -16.55
CA ARG A 245 13.14 -14.49 -15.12
C ARG A 245 14.42 -15.13 -14.55
N LYS A 246 15.17 -15.82 -15.40
CA LYS A 246 16.45 -16.41 -14.99
C LYS A 246 17.48 -15.34 -14.62
N LYS A 247 17.49 -14.22 -15.34
CA LYS A 247 18.39 -13.09 -15.07
C LYS A 247 17.97 -12.35 -13.78
N ILE A 248 16.67 -12.18 -13.57
CA ILE A 248 16.14 -11.60 -12.32
C ILE A 248 16.52 -12.46 -11.14
N SER A 249 16.34 -13.79 -11.25
CA SER A 249 16.69 -14.76 -10.21
C SER A 249 18.19 -14.75 -9.90
N MET A 250 19.03 -14.60 -10.92
CA MET A 250 20.49 -14.48 -10.74
C MET A 250 20.88 -13.15 -10.09
N ALA A 251 20.24 -12.05 -10.46
CA ALA A 251 20.45 -10.75 -9.82
C ALA A 251 19.98 -10.77 -8.35
N GLU A 252 18.90 -11.49 -8.03
CA GLU A 252 18.44 -11.70 -6.66
C GLU A 252 19.39 -12.59 -5.84
N ILE A 253 20.06 -13.55 -6.47
CA ILE A 253 21.06 -14.40 -5.82
C ILE A 253 22.32 -13.58 -5.51
N ASP A 254 22.82 -12.81 -6.47
CA ASP A 254 23.94 -11.88 -6.25
C ASP A 254 23.62 -10.83 -5.19
N TYR A 255 22.36 -10.43 -5.16
CA TYR A 255 21.80 -9.55 -4.17
C TYR A 255 21.87 -10.17 -2.76
N ASN A 256 21.42 -11.39 -2.58
CA ASN A 256 21.45 -12.06 -1.29
C ASN A 256 22.87 -12.37 -0.81
N GLU A 257 23.80 -12.65 -1.71
CA GLU A 257 25.21 -12.84 -1.36
C GLU A 257 25.90 -11.55 -0.89
N LYS A 258 25.48 -10.40 -1.40
CA LYS A 258 26.03 -9.10 -0.98
C LYS A 258 25.40 -8.55 0.30
N ILE A 259 24.27 -9.12 0.70
CA ILE A 259 23.45 -8.53 1.73
C ILE A 259 23.89 -8.92 3.12
N ASP A 260 24.40 -10.09 3.36
CA ASP A 260 24.77 -10.45 4.73
C ASP A 260 25.72 -11.63 4.83
N GLY A 261 26.88 -11.40 5.44
CA GLY A 261 27.75 -12.47 5.89
C GLY A 261 27.03 -13.46 6.82
N ASN A 262 25.99 -13.06 7.51
CA ASN A 262 25.20 -13.92 8.40
C ASN A 262 24.30 -14.93 7.67
N LEU A 263 23.79 -14.59 6.48
CA LEU A 263 23.01 -15.53 5.67
C LEU A 263 23.87 -16.67 5.10
N ILE A 264 25.13 -16.36 4.80
CA ILE A 264 26.07 -17.36 4.30
C ILE A 264 26.50 -18.30 5.43
N ASP A 265 26.66 -17.77 6.65
CA ASP A 265 27.09 -18.57 7.81
C ASP A 265 25.98 -19.48 8.36
N SER A 266 24.70 -19.09 8.22
CA SER A 266 23.56 -19.94 8.63
C SER A 266 23.40 -21.20 7.74
N ASN A 267 23.90 -21.17 6.51
CA ASN A 267 23.88 -22.30 5.59
C ASN A 267 25.14 -23.16 5.63
N LYS A 268 26.21 -22.73 6.34
CA LYS A 268 27.45 -23.53 6.50
C LYS A 268 27.45 -24.42 7.72
N ASN A 269 26.49 -24.26 8.63
CA ASN A 269 26.36 -25.02 9.87
C ASN A 269 25.14 -25.94 9.92
N GLY A 270 24.55 -26.27 8.78
CA GLY A 270 23.45 -27.21 8.63
C GLY A 270 23.86 -28.48 7.89
#